data_fd6742a979af6a59e91efb1128157167
#
_entry.id   fd6742a979af6a59e91efb1128157167
#
_cell.length_a   1.000
_cell.length_b   1.000
_cell.length_c   1.000
_cell.angle_alpha   90.00
_cell.angle_beta   90.00
_cell.angle_gamma   90.00
#
_symmetry.space_group_name_H-M   'P 1'
#
loop_
_entity.id
_entity.type
_entity.pdbx_description
1 polymer ?
#
loop_
_entity_poly.entity_id
_entity_poly.type
_entity_poly.pdbx_seq_one_letter_code
_entity_poly.pdbx_strand_id
1 'polypeptide(L)'
;NKTMLITYSDSLGNNLKDLYENLEKYFGDAVGGVHLLPFFPSTGDRGFAPGDYDQVDPAFGDWEDVKRLGDKYYLMFDFMINHISRQSKYYKDYQEKHDQSAYKDLFLNWDKFWPENRPTQADVDLIYKRKDRAPKQAITFADGTTEHLWNTFGEEQIDLDVTKEVTMDFIRKTIEHLASNGCDLIRLD
;
A
#
# COMPACT_ATOMS: atom_id res chain seq x y z
N ASN A 1 6.55 29.29 5.40
CA ASN A 1 7.55 28.22 5.50
C ASN A 1 7.52 27.61 6.89
N LYS A 2 6.90 26.45 7.04
CA LYS A 2 6.83 25.70 8.29
C LYS A 2 7.41 24.31 8.09
N THR A 3 7.80 23.65 9.18
CA THR A 3 8.35 22.29 9.17
C THR A 3 7.24 21.27 8.94
N MET A 4 7.52 20.24 8.16
CA MET A 4 6.68 19.05 8.06
C MET A 4 7.20 17.97 9.03
N LEU A 5 6.32 17.48 9.89
CA LEU A 5 6.60 16.36 10.77
C LEU A 5 6.29 15.04 10.06
N ILE A 6 7.21 14.08 10.10
CA ILE A 6 6.96 12.71 9.66
C ILE A 6 6.66 11.88 10.90
N THR A 7 5.51 11.21 10.92
CA THR A 7 5.09 10.44 12.09
C THR A 7 4.12 9.33 11.72
N TYR A 8 4.09 8.27 12.51
CA TYR A 8 2.98 7.32 12.51
C TYR A 8 1.83 7.86 13.37
N SER A 9 0.63 7.34 13.14
CA SER A 9 -0.58 7.71 13.87
C SER A 9 -0.49 7.46 15.38
N ASP A 10 0.35 6.51 15.78
CA ASP A 10 0.56 6.05 17.16
C ASP A 10 1.89 6.48 17.79
N SER A 11 2.67 7.36 17.14
CA SER A 11 4.00 7.74 17.66
C SER A 11 3.98 8.86 18.71
N LEU A 12 2.98 9.73 18.67
CA LEU A 12 2.75 10.79 19.65
C LEU A 12 1.42 10.56 20.39
N GLY A 13 1.26 9.38 20.93
CA GLY A 13 0.04 8.89 21.55
C GLY A 13 -0.28 7.48 21.05
N ASN A 14 -1.56 7.10 21.05
CA ASN A 14 -1.97 5.77 20.63
C ASN A 14 -2.73 5.74 19.29
N ASN A 15 -3.18 6.91 18.82
CA ASN A 15 -4.06 7.04 17.67
C ASN A 15 -4.03 8.48 17.10
N LEU A 16 -4.80 8.72 16.05
CA LEU A 16 -4.90 10.04 15.39
C LEU A 16 -5.44 11.14 16.29
N LYS A 17 -6.35 10.82 17.19
CA LYS A 17 -6.88 11.80 18.15
C LYS A 17 -5.78 12.27 19.11
N ASP A 18 -5.07 11.32 19.71
CA ASP A 18 -3.96 11.63 20.61
C ASP A 18 -2.86 12.42 19.87
N LEU A 19 -2.56 12.03 18.62
CA LEU A 19 -1.61 12.73 17.76
C LEU A 19 -2.01 14.19 17.58
N TYR A 20 -3.27 14.46 17.23
CA TYR A 20 -3.79 15.83 17.08
C TYR A 20 -3.65 16.63 18.38
N GLU A 21 -4.11 16.07 19.51
CA GLU A 21 -4.09 16.74 20.81
C GLU A 21 -2.64 17.07 21.26
N ASN A 22 -1.70 16.15 21.02
CA ASN A 22 -0.29 16.36 21.37
C ASN A 22 0.40 17.37 20.44
N LEU A 23 0.07 17.37 19.16
CA LEU A 23 0.55 18.40 18.23
C LEU A 23 0.11 19.79 18.68
N GLU A 24 -1.17 19.96 19.00
CA GLU A 24 -1.72 21.24 19.48
C GLU A 24 -1.09 21.69 20.78
N LYS A 25 -0.91 20.78 21.70
CA LYS A 25 -0.44 21.12 23.05
C LYS A 25 1.05 21.43 23.11
N TYR A 26 1.88 20.72 22.36
CA TYR A 26 3.33 20.76 22.53
C TYR A 26 4.09 21.36 21.36
N PHE A 27 3.52 21.37 20.16
CA PHE A 27 4.23 21.80 18.96
C PHE A 27 3.66 23.09 18.37
N GLY A 28 2.43 23.45 18.72
CA GLY A 28 1.79 24.72 18.36
C GLY A 28 2.01 25.10 16.89
N ASP A 29 2.54 26.30 16.66
CA ASP A 29 2.81 26.81 15.31
C ASP A 29 4.14 26.35 14.69
N ALA A 30 4.91 25.51 15.37
CA ALA A 30 6.20 25.03 14.85
C ALA A 30 6.05 24.07 13.67
N VAL A 31 4.95 23.29 13.65
CA VAL A 31 4.63 22.35 12.60
C VAL A 31 3.55 22.94 11.68
N GLY A 32 3.78 22.90 10.39
CA GLY A 32 2.82 23.35 9.38
C GLY A 32 2.26 22.25 8.51
N GLY A 33 2.86 21.05 8.52
CA GLY A 33 2.40 19.88 7.80
C GLY A 33 2.74 18.60 8.54
N VAL A 34 1.99 17.55 8.26
CA VAL A 34 2.19 16.21 8.81
C VAL A 34 2.27 15.22 7.67
N HIS A 35 3.41 14.56 7.52
CA HIS A 35 3.53 13.36 6.72
C HIS A 35 3.08 12.19 7.60
N LEU A 36 1.84 11.78 7.40
CA LEU A 36 1.25 10.67 8.10
C LEU A 36 1.64 9.38 7.39
N LEU A 37 2.57 8.63 8.01
CA LEU A 37 3.00 7.33 7.52
C LEU A 37 1.81 6.37 7.48
N PRO A 38 1.86 5.27 6.70
CA PRO A 38 0.68 4.50 6.35
C PRO A 38 -0.21 4.15 7.54
N PHE A 39 -1.45 4.55 7.45
CA PHE A 39 -2.48 4.41 8.50
C PHE A 39 -3.69 3.58 8.05
N PHE A 40 -3.58 2.94 6.91
CA PHE A 40 -4.59 2.04 6.36
C PHE A 40 -4.52 0.66 7.01
N PRO A 41 -5.59 -0.17 6.95
CA PRO A 41 -5.51 -1.58 7.33
C PRO A 41 -4.36 -2.27 6.61
N SER A 42 -3.44 -2.84 7.36
CA SER A 42 -2.20 -3.43 6.83
C SER A 42 -1.91 -4.77 7.50
N THR A 43 -1.32 -5.67 6.75
CA THR A 43 -0.95 -7.01 7.22
C THR A 43 0.53 -7.15 7.57
N GLY A 44 1.28 -6.07 7.51
CA GLY A 44 2.69 -6.09 7.87
C GLY A 44 3.44 -4.81 7.52
N ASP A 45 4.75 -4.86 7.75
CA ASP A 45 5.72 -3.79 7.42
C ASP A 45 5.28 -2.41 7.93
N ARG A 46 4.73 -2.37 9.14
CA ARG A 46 4.25 -1.16 9.83
C ARG A 46 3.42 -0.24 8.93
N GLY A 47 2.41 -0.81 8.24
CA GLY A 47 1.50 -0.10 7.36
C GLY A 47 1.85 -0.19 5.87
N PHE A 48 3.07 -0.60 5.51
CA PHE A 48 3.52 -0.67 4.11
C PHE A 48 3.06 -1.95 3.36
N ALA A 49 2.19 -2.76 3.94
CA ALA A 49 1.47 -3.84 3.28
C ALA A 49 -0.04 -3.57 3.32
N PRO A 50 -0.54 -2.50 2.65
CA PRO A 50 -1.93 -2.09 2.75
C PRO A 50 -2.85 -3.13 2.15
N GLY A 51 -3.94 -3.41 2.85
CA GLY A 51 -5.01 -4.27 2.37
C GLY A 51 -6.15 -3.49 1.72
N ASP A 52 -6.32 -2.24 2.13
CA ASP A 52 -7.38 -1.38 1.67
C ASP A 52 -6.98 0.09 1.87
N TYR A 53 -7.22 0.94 0.87
CA TYR A 53 -7.01 2.39 0.96
C TYR A 53 -8.31 3.16 1.26
N ASP A 54 -9.44 2.48 1.22
CA ASP A 54 -10.75 3.13 1.43
C ASP A 54 -11.02 3.40 2.92
N GLN A 55 -10.25 2.80 3.83
CA GLN A 55 -10.47 2.85 5.26
C GLN A 55 -9.19 3.28 6.01
N VAL A 56 -9.40 4.00 7.12
CA VAL A 56 -8.40 4.14 8.18
C VAL A 56 -8.39 2.85 9.00
N ASP A 57 -7.23 2.39 9.45
CA ASP A 57 -7.16 1.27 10.38
C ASP A 57 -7.93 1.64 11.66
N PRO A 58 -8.94 0.85 12.07
CA PRO A 58 -9.75 1.15 13.26
C PRO A 58 -8.95 1.31 14.55
N ALA A 59 -7.73 0.76 14.61
CA ALA A 59 -6.83 0.97 15.74
C ALA A 59 -6.34 2.42 15.84
N PHE A 60 -6.33 3.16 14.74
CA PHE A 60 -5.83 4.54 14.69
C PHE A 60 -6.94 5.58 14.68
N GLY A 61 -8.17 5.24 14.31
CA GLY A 61 -9.29 6.15 14.21
C GLY A 61 -10.07 6.02 12.92
N ASP A 62 -10.52 7.14 12.37
CA ASP A 62 -11.31 7.20 11.16
C ASP A 62 -10.97 8.42 10.28
N TRP A 63 -11.66 8.57 9.14
CA TRP A 63 -11.44 9.69 8.23
C TRP A 63 -11.81 11.05 8.84
N GLU A 64 -12.67 11.12 9.84
CA GLU A 64 -12.98 12.38 10.53
C GLU A 64 -11.80 12.86 11.39
N ASP A 65 -11.04 11.91 11.99
CA ASP A 65 -9.79 12.24 12.68
C ASP A 65 -8.72 12.74 11.72
N VAL A 66 -8.62 12.13 10.53
CA VAL A 66 -7.71 12.60 9.46
C VAL A 66 -8.10 14.00 8.99
N LYS A 67 -9.39 14.25 8.74
CA LYS A 67 -9.89 15.59 8.35
C LYS A 67 -9.60 16.65 9.41
N ARG A 68 -9.76 16.32 10.69
CA ARG A 68 -9.43 17.22 11.79
C ARG A 68 -7.96 17.65 11.75
N LEU A 69 -7.04 16.74 11.43
CA LEU A 69 -5.63 17.09 11.17
C LEU A 69 -5.50 18.00 9.96
N GLY A 70 -6.20 17.69 8.85
CA GLY A 70 -6.18 18.46 7.61
C GLY A 70 -6.74 19.88 7.73
N ASP A 71 -7.65 20.14 8.67
CA ASP A 71 -8.15 21.49 8.95
C ASP A 71 -7.04 22.45 9.44
N LYS A 72 -5.94 21.89 9.94
CA LYS A 72 -4.87 22.65 10.57
C LYS A 72 -3.49 22.47 9.93
N TYR A 73 -3.21 21.33 9.39
CA TYR A 73 -1.92 20.93 8.83
C TYR A 73 -2.04 20.51 7.37
N TYR A 74 -1.03 20.83 6.58
CA TYR A 74 -0.86 20.17 5.28
C TYR A 74 -0.59 18.68 5.51
N LEU A 75 -1.36 17.82 4.83
CA LEU A 75 -1.22 16.37 4.99
C LEU A 75 -0.52 15.74 3.79
N MET A 76 0.46 14.91 4.10
CA MET A 76 1.10 14.01 3.14
C MET A 76 0.79 12.56 3.53
N PHE A 77 0.37 11.74 2.56
CA PHE A 77 0.15 10.31 2.75
C PHE A 77 1.08 9.50 1.85
N ASP A 78 1.42 8.30 2.30
CA ASP A 78 2.08 7.31 1.45
C ASP A 78 1.07 6.56 0.59
N PHE A 79 1.41 6.37 -0.68
CA PHE A 79 0.71 5.48 -1.58
C PHE A 79 1.70 4.50 -2.20
N MET A 80 1.60 3.22 -1.82
CA MET A 80 2.42 2.15 -2.34
C MET A 80 1.87 1.71 -3.71
N ILE A 81 2.51 2.18 -4.78
CA ILE A 81 2.12 1.83 -6.16
C ILE A 81 2.78 0.52 -6.64
N ASN A 82 3.77 0.04 -5.89
CA ASN A 82 4.52 -1.16 -6.26
C ASN A 82 3.77 -2.45 -5.91
N HIS A 83 3.02 -2.45 -4.82
CA HIS A 83 2.43 -3.66 -4.27
C HIS A 83 1.19 -3.38 -3.41
N ILE A 84 0.43 -4.43 -3.16
CA ILE A 84 -0.68 -4.45 -2.21
C ILE A 84 -0.65 -5.76 -1.41
N SER A 85 -1.31 -5.76 -0.25
CA SER A 85 -1.38 -6.96 0.60
C SER A 85 -2.06 -8.15 -0.09
N ARG A 86 -1.49 -9.35 0.11
CA ARG A 86 -2.17 -10.62 -0.25
C ARG A 86 -3.47 -10.86 0.53
N GLN A 87 -3.78 -10.04 1.53
CA GLN A 87 -5.07 -10.07 2.23
C GLN A 87 -6.07 -9.05 1.67
N SER A 88 -5.68 -8.27 0.65
CA SER A 88 -6.58 -7.32 0.01
C SER A 88 -7.79 -7.98 -0.65
N LYS A 89 -8.89 -7.23 -0.74
CA LYS A 89 -10.09 -7.68 -1.46
C LYS A 89 -9.80 -8.06 -2.92
N TYR A 90 -8.84 -7.40 -3.54
CA TYR A 90 -8.42 -7.63 -4.93
C TYR A 90 -7.72 -8.97 -5.10
N TYR A 91 -6.79 -9.29 -4.20
CA TYR A 91 -6.08 -10.56 -4.22
C TYR A 91 -7.01 -11.73 -3.93
N LYS A 92 -7.91 -11.57 -2.95
CA LYS A 92 -8.90 -12.61 -2.59
C LYS A 92 -9.89 -12.87 -3.71
N ASP A 93 -10.36 -11.82 -4.39
CA ASP A 93 -11.23 -11.98 -5.56
C ASP A 93 -10.49 -12.74 -6.69
N TYR A 94 -9.22 -12.38 -6.95
CA TYR A 94 -8.41 -13.08 -7.94
C TYR A 94 -8.17 -14.56 -7.54
N GLN A 95 -7.87 -14.82 -6.28
CA GLN A 95 -7.67 -16.17 -5.77
C GLN A 95 -8.93 -17.04 -5.89
N GLU A 96 -10.10 -16.46 -5.67
CA GLU A 96 -11.40 -17.16 -5.75
C GLU A 96 -11.84 -17.38 -7.19
N LYS A 97 -11.73 -16.36 -8.04
CA LYS A 97 -12.33 -16.34 -9.38
C LYS A 97 -11.36 -16.64 -10.53
N HIS A 98 -10.08 -16.65 -10.28
CA HIS A 98 -9.01 -16.90 -11.24
C HIS A 98 -9.19 -16.05 -12.52
N ASP A 99 -9.30 -16.68 -13.70
CA ASP A 99 -9.48 -16.01 -14.98
C ASP A 99 -10.80 -15.22 -15.11
N GLN A 100 -11.77 -15.46 -14.24
CA GLN A 100 -13.03 -14.71 -14.18
C GLN A 100 -12.95 -13.46 -13.31
N SER A 101 -11.86 -13.27 -12.58
CA SER A 101 -11.66 -12.08 -11.77
C SER A 101 -11.44 -10.83 -12.63
N ALA A 102 -12.10 -9.72 -12.25
CA ALA A 102 -11.82 -8.42 -12.83
C ALA A 102 -10.40 -7.92 -12.48
N TYR A 103 -9.75 -8.53 -11.50
CA TYR A 103 -8.43 -8.15 -10.99
C TYR A 103 -7.30 -9.09 -11.40
N LYS A 104 -7.55 -10.03 -12.31
CA LYS A 104 -6.53 -10.99 -12.76
C LYS A 104 -5.28 -10.34 -13.35
N ASP A 105 -5.46 -9.19 -13.98
CA ASP A 105 -4.36 -8.42 -14.59
C ASP A 105 -3.83 -7.31 -13.66
N LEU A 106 -4.31 -7.22 -12.41
CA LEU A 106 -3.82 -6.25 -11.45
C LEU A 106 -2.43 -6.61 -10.94
N PHE A 107 -2.15 -7.91 -10.83
CA PHE A 107 -0.93 -8.42 -10.25
C PHE A 107 0.10 -8.82 -11.32
N LEU A 108 1.36 -8.51 -11.07
CA LEU A 108 2.46 -8.91 -11.95
C LEU A 108 2.68 -10.42 -11.86
N ASN A 109 2.35 -11.12 -12.92
CA ASN A 109 2.41 -12.58 -12.96
C ASN A 109 3.82 -13.05 -13.33
N TRP A 110 4.47 -13.79 -12.43
CA TRP A 110 5.81 -14.31 -12.62
C TRP A 110 5.88 -15.31 -13.78
N ASP A 111 4.92 -16.23 -13.87
CA ASP A 111 4.96 -17.32 -14.85
C ASP A 111 4.69 -16.81 -16.29
N LYS A 112 3.99 -15.67 -16.42
CA LYS A 112 3.65 -15.02 -17.70
C LYS A 112 4.62 -13.89 -18.09
N PHE A 113 5.49 -13.48 -17.18
CA PHE A 113 6.41 -12.36 -17.40
C PHE A 113 7.58 -12.72 -18.33
N TRP A 114 8.08 -13.92 -18.24
CA TRP A 114 9.28 -14.35 -18.91
C TRP A 114 9.00 -14.91 -20.30
N PRO A 115 9.93 -14.69 -21.27
CA PRO A 115 9.87 -15.39 -22.55
C PRO A 115 10.09 -16.90 -22.36
N GLU A 116 9.79 -17.66 -23.39
CA GLU A 116 9.96 -19.11 -23.39
C GLU A 116 11.35 -19.55 -22.89
N ASN A 117 11.37 -20.61 -22.09
CA ASN A 117 12.55 -21.17 -21.43
C ASN A 117 13.24 -20.25 -20.38
N ARG A 118 12.53 -19.23 -19.88
CA ARG A 118 12.99 -18.32 -18.82
C ARG A 118 12.02 -18.33 -17.63
N PRO A 119 12.46 -17.85 -16.43
CA PRO A 119 13.83 -17.46 -16.11
C PRO A 119 14.74 -18.68 -15.88
N THR A 120 16.01 -18.55 -16.23
CA THR A 120 17.07 -19.45 -15.74
C THR A 120 17.49 -19.03 -14.33
N GLN A 121 18.21 -19.87 -13.60
CA GLN A 121 18.76 -19.47 -12.30
C GLN A 121 19.65 -18.22 -12.42
N ALA A 122 20.42 -18.11 -13.50
CA ALA A 122 21.26 -16.94 -13.76
C ALA A 122 20.45 -15.64 -13.91
N ASP A 123 19.27 -15.71 -14.55
CA ASP A 123 18.36 -14.54 -14.63
C ASP A 123 17.86 -14.13 -13.25
N VAL A 124 17.46 -15.10 -12.42
CA VAL A 124 16.98 -14.85 -11.06
C VAL A 124 18.11 -14.27 -10.18
N ASP A 125 19.35 -14.70 -10.39
CA ASP A 125 20.50 -14.21 -9.62
C ASP A 125 20.88 -12.76 -9.96
N LEU A 126 20.52 -12.29 -11.15
CA LEU A 126 20.71 -10.89 -11.58
C LEU A 126 19.67 -9.93 -11.00
N ILE A 127 18.54 -10.45 -10.48
CA ILE A 127 17.51 -9.60 -9.89
C ILE A 127 18.00 -9.07 -8.55
N TYR A 128 17.88 -7.75 -8.34
CA TYR A 128 18.09 -7.19 -7.02
C TYR A 128 17.03 -7.75 -6.05
N LYS A 129 17.48 -8.37 -4.97
CA LYS A 129 16.63 -9.01 -3.98
C LYS A 129 16.84 -8.35 -2.61
N ARG A 130 15.77 -7.93 -1.98
CA ARG A 130 15.81 -7.45 -0.58
C ARG A 130 15.93 -8.60 0.43
N LYS A 131 15.57 -9.82 0.01
CA LYS A 131 15.65 -11.05 0.81
C LYS A 131 16.33 -12.15 0.01
N ASP A 132 16.96 -13.08 0.69
CA ASP A 132 17.65 -14.21 0.06
C ASP A 132 16.63 -15.29 -0.39
N ARG A 133 15.78 -14.92 -1.33
CA ARG A 133 14.83 -15.81 -2.02
C ARG A 133 14.48 -15.25 -3.40
N ALA A 134 13.97 -16.10 -4.28
CA ALA A 134 13.37 -15.64 -5.53
C ALA A 134 12.18 -14.69 -5.23
N PRO A 135 12.04 -13.56 -5.94
CA PRO A 135 11.00 -12.57 -5.68
C PRO A 135 9.66 -13.00 -6.27
N LYS A 136 9.19 -14.18 -5.86
CA LYS A 136 7.92 -14.76 -6.29
C LYS A 136 7.19 -15.42 -5.14
N GLN A 137 5.87 -15.45 -5.21
CA GLN A 137 4.97 -16.06 -4.26
C GLN A 137 3.92 -16.90 -5.00
N ALA A 138 3.71 -18.12 -4.54
CA ALA A 138 2.65 -18.97 -5.09
C ALA A 138 1.26 -18.44 -4.69
N ILE A 139 0.34 -18.44 -5.66
CA ILE A 139 -1.09 -18.29 -5.45
C ILE A 139 -1.78 -19.57 -5.89
N THR A 140 -2.53 -20.21 -4.99
CA THR A 140 -3.39 -21.35 -5.31
C THR A 140 -4.83 -20.87 -5.41
N PHE A 141 -5.42 -21.07 -6.56
CA PHE A 141 -6.79 -20.66 -6.88
C PHE A 141 -7.83 -21.65 -6.36
N ALA A 142 -9.08 -21.22 -6.27
CA ALA A 142 -10.19 -22.08 -5.85
C ALA A 142 -10.44 -23.26 -6.78
N ASP A 143 -10.04 -23.16 -8.05
CA ASP A 143 -10.10 -24.27 -9.04
C ASP A 143 -8.99 -25.33 -8.86
N GLY A 144 -8.10 -25.12 -7.89
CA GLY A 144 -6.99 -26.01 -7.56
C GLY A 144 -5.72 -25.78 -8.37
N THR A 145 -5.72 -24.86 -9.32
CA THR A 145 -4.52 -24.49 -10.07
C THR A 145 -3.61 -23.58 -9.24
N THR A 146 -2.33 -23.50 -9.60
CA THR A 146 -1.34 -22.68 -8.92
C THR A 146 -0.52 -21.91 -9.94
N GLU A 147 -0.37 -20.61 -9.73
CA GLU A 147 0.54 -19.74 -10.46
C GLU A 147 1.50 -19.05 -9.48
N HIS A 148 2.47 -18.30 -10.00
CA HIS A 148 3.33 -17.46 -9.19
C HIS A 148 3.16 -16.00 -9.57
N LEU A 149 3.12 -15.15 -8.55
CA LEU A 149 3.10 -13.70 -8.69
C LEU A 149 4.44 -13.11 -8.23
N TRP A 150 4.83 -11.98 -8.79
CA TRP A 150 5.97 -11.23 -8.30
C TRP A 150 5.75 -10.77 -6.86
N ASN A 151 6.80 -10.90 -6.07
CA ASN A 151 6.80 -10.55 -4.66
C ASN A 151 8.20 -10.05 -4.27
N THR A 152 8.51 -8.83 -4.66
CA THR A 152 9.84 -8.25 -4.53
C THR A 152 10.19 -7.89 -3.09
N PHE A 153 9.20 -7.46 -2.31
CA PHE A 153 9.40 -6.91 -0.96
C PHE A 153 9.14 -7.94 0.14
N GLY A 154 8.05 -7.82 0.88
CA GLY A 154 7.67 -8.76 1.94
C GLY A 154 6.71 -9.84 1.45
N GLU A 155 6.56 -10.90 2.24
CA GLU A 155 5.67 -12.02 1.88
C GLU A 155 4.20 -11.60 1.70
N GLU A 156 3.78 -10.56 2.42
CA GLU A 156 2.43 -10.01 2.33
C GLU A 156 2.26 -8.99 1.18
N GLN A 157 3.34 -8.60 0.50
CA GLN A 157 3.39 -7.51 -0.48
C GLN A 157 3.47 -8.08 -1.89
N ILE A 158 2.35 -8.17 -2.59
CA ILE A 158 2.26 -8.72 -3.96
C ILE A 158 2.36 -7.59 -4.96
N ASP A 159 3.29 -7.72 -5.92
CA ASP A 159 3.63 -6.67 -6.87
C ASP A 159 2.49 -6.44 -7.88
N LEU A 160 2.25 -5.17 -8.20
CA LEU A 160 1.24 -4.72 -9.15
C LEU A 160 1.81 -4.62 -10.56
N ASP A 161 1.00 -4.96 -11.57
CA ASP A 161 1.36 -4.76 -12.98
C ASP A 161 0.92 -3.38 -13.47
N VAL A 162 1.80 -2.39 -13.34
CA VAL A 162 1.51 -1.00 -13.74
C VAL A 162 1.37 -0.80 -15.26
N THR A 163 1.57 -1.84 -16.07
CA THR A 163 1.34 -1.77 -17.53
C THR A 163 -0.12 -2.01 -17.91
N LYS A 164 -0.95 -2.43 -16.97
CA LYS A 164 -2.35 -2.82 -17.18
C LYS A 164 -3.32 -1.71 -16.82
N GLU A 165 -4.38 -1.58 -17.62
CA GLU A 165 -5.41 -0.54 -17.42
C GLU A 165 -6.14 -0.71 -16.07
N VAL A 166 -6.41 -1.95 -15.63
CA VAL A 166 -7.02 -2.21 -14.33
C VAL A 166 -6.17 -1.66 -13.18
N THR A 167 -4.84 -1.72 -13.29
CA THR A 167 -3.92 -1.16 -12.31
C THR A 167 -3.91 0.36 -12.37
N MET A 168 -3.92 0.93 -13.57
CA MET A 168 -4.01 2.38 -13.73
C MET A 168 -5.32 2.95 -13.20
N ASP A 169 -6.43 2.23 -13.36
CA ASP A 169 -7.71 2.58 -12.77
C ASP A 169 -7.69 2.48 -11.23
N PHE A 170 -7.07 1.46 -10.69
CA PHE A 170 -6.87 1.33 -9.25
C PHE A 170 -6.06 2.51 -8.70
N ILE A 171 -4.94 2.85 -9.34
CA ILE A 171 -4.08 3.98 -8.94
C ILE A 171 -4.87 5.29 -9.00
N ARG A 172 -5.57 5.56 -10.10
CA ARG A 172 -6.37 6.79 -10.27
C ARG A 172 -7.43 6.94 -9.19
N LYS A 173 -8.23 5.89 -8.97
CA LYS A 173 -9.29 5.89 -7.95
C LYS A 173 -8.73 6.06 -6.53
N THR A 174 -7.60 5.45 -6.23
CA THR A 174 -6.95 5.61 -4.94
C THR A 174 -6.48 7.06 -4.73
N ILE A 175 -5.82 7.65 -5.72
CA ILE A 175 -5.38 9.07 -5.64
C ILE A 175 -6.57 10.01 -5.46
N GLU A 176 -7.64 9.82 -6.22
CA GLU A 176 -8.88 10.62 -6.11
C GLU A 176 -9.51 10.46 -4.71
N HIS A 177 -9.54 9.23 -4.18
CA HIS A 177 -10.05 8.95 -2.85
C HIS A 177 -9.21 9.64 -1.76
N LEU A 178 -7.88 9.51 -1.80
CA LEU A 178 -6.99 10.15 -0.83
C LEU A 178 -7.10 11.67 -0.89
N ALA A 179 -7.14 12.25 -2.10
CA ALA A 179 -7.31 13.69 -2.28
C ALA A 179 -8.65 14.20 -1.72
N SER A 180 -9.74 13.46 -1.93
CA SER A 180 -11.07 13.81 -1.41
C SER A 180 -11.15 13.72 0.12
N ASN A 181 -10.22 13.02 0.77
CA ASN A 181 -10.11 12.88 2.21
C ASN A 181 -9.00 13.75 2.84
N GLY A 182 -8.58 14.80 2.15
CA GLY A 182 -7.70 15.83 2.71
C GLY A 182 -6.21 15.59 2.50
N CYS A 183 -5.82 14.70 1.59
CA CYS A 183 -4.44 14.54 1.20
C CYS A 183 -4.00 15.70 0.30
N ASP A 184 -3.08 16.52 0.76
CA ASP A 184 -2.51 17.62 -0.01
C ASP A 184 -1.30 17.17 -0.85
N LEU A 185 -0.55 16.19 -0.35
CA LEU A 185 0.66 15.67 -0.97
C LEU A 185 0.68 14.15 -0.89
N ILE A 186 1.13 13.50 -1.95
CA ILE A 186 1.30 12.05 -1.99
C ILE A 186 2.79 11.72 -2.12
N ARG A 187 3.30 10.86 -1.23
CA ARG A 187 4.55 10.17 -1.45
C ARG A 187 4.25 8.85 -2.18
N LEU A 188 4.70 8.76 -3.41
CA LEU A 188 4.64 7.50 -4.16
C LEU A 188 5.79 6.60 -3.71
N ASP A 189 5.47 5.46 -3.17
CA ASP A 189 6.43 4.47 -2.67
C ASP A 189 6.49 3.24 -3.60
#